data_7e1588a54125141bf71906956e60304b
#
_entry.id   7e1588a54125141bf71906956e60304b
#
_cell.length_a   1.000
_cell.length_b   1.000
_cell.length_c   1.000
_cell.angle_alpha   90.00
_cell.angle_beta   90.00
_cell.angle_gamma   90.00
#
_symmetry.space_group_name_H-M   'P 1'
#
loop_
_entity.id
_entity.type
_entity.pdbx_description
1 polymer ?
#
loop_
_entity_poly.entity_id
_entity_poly.type
_entity_poly.pdbx_seq_one_letter_code
_entity_poly.pdbx_strand_id
1 'polypeptide(L)'
;LLDFKLQKISGSFYSYWSEHLSYAYYVAISPWQSGNRMAGLKSVIDPSYGGFTQYFPFALDSMNLINGDLTFQNNNFEILAYKIRNDDGGGGPSGGEWFYNSGDHFLGVVFVDSLNCNHYGWIRCEAIGGADSLILKDYAFETKCETGIYAGDTIGDTSTVEVAELSSFVPT
;
A
#
# COMPACT_ATOMS: atom_id res chain seq x y z
N LEU A 1 -9.22 -13.89 7.31
CA LEU A 1 -9.03 -12.66 6.56
C LEU A 1 -7.72 -11.92 6.81
N LEU A 2 -6.58 -12.59 6.86
CA LEU A 2 -5.30 -11.94 7.10
C LEU A 2 -4.34 -12.27 5.97
N ASP A 3 -4.78 -11.96 4.75
CA ASP A 3 -3.96 -12.21 3.57
C ASP A 3 -2.94 -11.09 3.34
N PHE A 4 -3.14 -9.93 3.99
CA PHE A 4 -2.27 -8.77 3.92
C PHE A 4 -2.06 -8.14 5.30
N LYS A 5 -0.86 -7.64 5.55
CA LYS A 5 -0.49 -6.92 6.76
C LYS A 5 -0.16 -5.48 6.44
N LEU A 6 -0.87 -4.54 7.05
CA LEU A 6 -0.59 -3.12 6.99
C LEU A 6 0.36 -2.71 8.11
N GLN A 7 1.30 -1.84 7.81
CA GLN A 7 2.35 -1.47 8.74
C GLN A 7 2.67 0.02 8.63
N LYS A 8 2.84 0.64 9.79
CA LYS A 8 3.53 1.92 9.90
C LYS A 8 4.94 1.63 10.40
N ILE A 9 5.93 2.16 9.71
CA ILE A 9 7.34 1.97 10.04
C ILE A 9 7.98 3.33 10.16
N SER A 10 8.81 3.49 11.17
CA SER A 10 9.66 4.67 11.32
C SER A 10 11.07 4.23 11.66
N GLY A 11 12.03 4.97 11.17
CA GLY A 11 13.44 4.74 11.43
C GLY A 11 14.22 6.03 11.29
N SER A 12 15.44 6.04 11.78
CA SER A 12 16.37 7.15 11.61
C SER A 12 17.64 6.67 10.93
N PHE A 13 18.24 7.52 10.14
CA PHE A 13 19.52 7.29 9.50
C PHE A 13 20.29 8.62 9.39
N TYR A 14 21.62 8.54 9.42
CA TYR A 14 22.46 9.71 9.18
C TYR A 14 22.65 9.90 7.68
N SER A 15 22.29 11.09 7.18
CA SER A 15 22.51 11.45 5.78
C SER A 15 23.87 12.13 5.64
N TYR A 16 24.82 11.48 5.00
CA TYR A 16 26.14 12.05 4.69
C TYR A 16 26.09 13.27 3.79
N TRP A 17 25.05 13.41 2.98
CA TRP A 17 24.89 14.51 2.03
C TRP A 17 24.35 15.79 2.67
N SER A 18 23.49 15.64 3.66
CA SER A 18 22.91 16.78 4.39
C SER A 18 23.63 17.06 5.70
N GLU A 19 24.52 16.17 6.16
CA GLU A 19 25.15 16.19 7.49
C GLU A 19 24.16 16.22 8.66
N HIS A 20 22.92 15.77 8.41
CA HIS A 20 21.81 15.75 9.36
C HIS A 20 21.33 14.33 9.66
N LEU A 21 20.78 14.17 10.88
CA LEU A 21 19.99 12.99 11.21
C LEU A 21 18.63 13.10 10.52
N SER A 22 18.31 12.08 9.75
CA SER A 22 17.05 12.03 9.01
C SER A 22 16.12 10.97 9.60
N TYR A 23 14.84 11.28 9.64
CA TYR A 23 13.77 10.40 10.10
C TYR A 23 12.90 10.01 8.92
N ALA A 24 12.77 8.72 8.69
CA ALA A 24 11.94 8.18 7.64
C ALA A 24 10.65 7.60 8.23
N TYR A 25 9.53 7.91 7.61
CA TYR A 25 8.19 7.44 7.96
C TYR A 25 7.56 6.78 6.74
N TYR A 26 7.05 5.57 6.93
CA TYR A 26 6.42 4.78 5.87
C TYR A 26 5.08 4.25 6.34
N VAL A 27 4.10 4.25 5.44
CA VAL A 27 2.93 3.37 5.51
C VAL A 27 3.06 2.35 4.40
N ALA A 28 2.96 1.09 4.76
CA ALA A 28 3.29 -0.01 3.86
C ALA A 28 2.35 -1.19 4.04
N ILE A 29 2.33 -2.05 3.03
CA ILE A 29 1.59 -3.29 3.03
C ILE A 29 2.53 -4.46 2.69
N SER A 30 2.25 -5.61 3.26
CA SER A 30 2.94 -6.86 2.97
C SER A 30 1.91 -7.96 2.74
N PRO A 31 2.11 -8.84 1.76
CA PRO A 31 1.32 -10.05 1.66
C PRO A 31 1.67 -10.97 2.84
N TRP A 32 0.64 -11.62 3.40
CA TRP A 32 0.85 -12.61 4.46
C TRP A 32 1.21 -13.99 3.90
N GLN A 33 0.67 -14.31 2.72
CA GLN A 33 0.94 -15.57 2.02
C GLN A 33 1.73 -15.34 0.75
N SER A 34 2.57 -16.29 0.38
CA SER A 34 3.51 -16.16 -0.74
C SER A 34 2.87 -16.01 -2.13
N GLY A 35 1.61 -16.39 -2.28
CA GLY A 35 0.86 -16.23 -3.54
C GLY A 35 0.18 -14.87 -3.69
N ASN A 36 0.01 -14.14 -2.59
CA ASN A 36 -0.71 -12.88 -2.60
C ASN A 36 0.12 -11.75 -3.19
N ARG A 37 -0.53 -10.84 -3.92
CA ARG A 37 0.13 -9.77 -4.68
C ARG A 37 -0.68 -8.48 -4.60
N MET A 38 0.00 -7.35 -4.77
CA MET A 38 -0.63 -6.04 -4.87
C MET A 38 -0.42 -5.44 -6.26
N ALA A 39 -1.43 -4.73 -6.76
CA ALA A 39 -1.31 -3.98 -8.00
C ALA A 39 -0.41 -2.76 -7.79
N GLY A 40 0.68 -2.66 -8.55
CA GLY A 40 1.65 -1.60 -8.38
C GLY A 40 2.79 -1.66 -9.37
N LEU A 41 3.65 -0.67 -9.31
CA LEU A 41 4.84 -0.56 -10.16
C LEU A 41 6.13 -0.55 -9.33
N LYS A 42 7.17 -1.08 -9.97
CA LYS A 42 8.54 -0.91 -9.56
C LYS A 42 9.02 0.48 -9.94
N SER A 43 9.54 1.22 -8.99
CA SER A 43 10.18 2.50 -9.22
C SER A 43 11.60 2.52 -8.64
N VAL A 44 12.47 3.29 -9.28
CA VAL A 44 13.81 3.55 -8.75
C VAL A 44 13.75 4.90 -8.06
N ILE A 45 13.92 4.91 -6.74
CA ILE A 45 14.09 6.16 -6.01
C ILE A 45 15.45 6.75 -6.41
N ASP A 46 15.47 8.08 -6.57
CA ASP A 46 16.59 8.86 -7.08
C ASP A 46 17.97 8.33 -6.61
N PRO A 47 18.88 8.02 -7.56
CA PRO A 47 20.23 7.55 -7.24
C PRO A 47 21.03 8.50 -6.35
N SER A 48 20.75 9.82 -6.35
CA SER A 48 21.41 10.80 -5.48
C SER A 48 21.13 10.58 -3.99
N TYR A 49 20.09 9.83 -3.65
CA TYR A 49 19.75 9.42 -2.28
C TYR A 49 20.07 7.95 -1.98
N GLY A 50 21.06 7.36 -2.70
CA GLY A 50 21.49 6.00 -2.48
C GLY A 50 20.84 4.96 -3.38
N GLY A 51 19.99 5.38 -4.32
CA GLY A 51 19.46 4.60 -5.44
C GLY A 51 18.95 3.21 -5.09
N PHE A 52 17.81 3.09 -4.43
CA PHE A 52 17.19 1.79 -4.19
C PHE A 52 15.90 1.60 -5.00
N THR A 53 15.69 0.38 -5.42
CA THR A 53 14.44 0.00 -6.06
C THR A 53 13.37 -0.21 -5.01
N GLN A 54 12.24 0.44 -5.22
CA GLN A 54 11.08 0.30 -4.36
C GLN A 54 9.84 -0.02 -5.19
N TYR A 55 8.90 -0.71 -4.59
CA TYR A 55 7.62 -1.05 -5.19
C TYR A 55 6.53 -0.20 -4.53
N PHE A 56 5.72 0.44 -5.39
CA PHE A 56 4.65 1.33 -4.98
C PHE A 56 3.32 0.78 -5.48
N PRO A 57 2.41 0.39 -4.57
CA PRO A 57 1.05 0.04 -4.93
C PRO A 57 0.30 1.24 -5.51
N PHE A 58 -0.51 0.98 -6.53
CA PHE A 58 -1.38 1.99 -7.12
C PHE A 58 -2.43 2.49 -6.13
N ALA A 59 -2.70 3.79 -6.14
CA ALA A 59 -3.88 4.39 -5.53
C ALA A 59 -4.97 4.44 -6.62
N LEU A 60 -5.74 3.37 -6.75
CA LEU A 60 -6.77 3.25 -7.79
C LEU A 60 -7.99 4.08 -7.43
N ASP A 61 -8.62 4.65 -8.46
CA ASP A 61 -9.91 5.33 -8.32
C ASP A 61 -11.06 4.31 -8.35
N SER A 62 -12.24 4.76 -7.87
CA SER A 62 -13.47 4.01 -8.03
C SER A 62 -13.72 3.64 -9.50
N MET A 63 -14.25 2.45 -9.73
CA MET A 63 -14.52 1.89 -11.06
C MET A 63 -13.29 1.53 -11.90
N ASN A 64 -12.08 1.60 -11.37
CA ASN A 64 -10.94 0.96 -12.03
C ASN A 64 -11.11 -0.56 -12.01
N LEU A 65 -10.92 -1.21 -13.15
CA LEU A 65 -11.00 -2.66 -13.26
C LEU A 65 -9.72 -3.30 -12.70
N ILE A 66 -9.89 -4.22 -11.76
CA ILE A 66 -8.81 -5.00 -11.14
C ILE A 66 -8.92 -6.42 -11.70
N ASN A 67 -7.97 -6.79 -12.57
CA ASN A 67 -7.94 -8.09 -13.26
C ASN A 67 -6.49 -8.44 -13.64
N GLY A 68 -6.30 -9.51 -14.40
CA GLY A 68 -4.99 -9.99 -14.84
C GLY A 68 -4.20 -9.04 -15.75
N ASP A 69 -4.80 -7.97 -16.26
CA ASP A 69 -4.13 -6.97 -17.09
C ASP A 69 -3.31 -5.96 -16.28
N LEU A 70 -3.60 -5.83 -14.97
CA LEU A 70 -2.79 -5.01 -14.07
C LEU A 70 -1.45 -5.69 -13.76
N THR A 71 -0.44 -4.86 -13.54
CA THR A 71 0.83 -5.35 -13.02
C THR A 71 0.72 -5.60 -11.52
N PHE A 72 0.96 -6.85 -11.11
CA PHE A 72 0.96 -7.25 -9.70
C PHE A 72 2.36 -7.59 -9.23
N GLN A 73 2.69 -7.18 -8.01
CA GLN A 73 3.96 -7.43 -7.35
C GLN A 73 3.77 -8.31 -6.12
N ASN A 74 4.75 -9.18 -5.87
CA ASN A 74 4.82 -10.00 -4.66
C ASN A 74 6.14 -9.69 -3.96
N ASN A 75 6.15 -8.66 -3.17
CA ASN A 75 7.31 -8.31 -2.35
C ASN A 75 6.92 -8.40 -0.89
N ASN A 76 7.90 -8.71 -0.06
CA ASN A 76 7.69 -8.80 1.40
C ASN A 76 7.24 -7.48 2.02
N PHE A 77 7.37 -6.38 1.26
CA PHE A 77 7.10 -5.04 1.76
C PHE A 77 6.94 -4.08 0.59
N GLU A 78 5.79 -3.41 0.51
CA GLU A 78 5.49 -2.41 -0.51
C GLU A 78 5.03 -1.10 0.15
N ILE A 79 5.63 0.01 -0.26
CA ILE A 79 5.40 1.32 0.34
C ILE A 79 4.23 2.02 -0.35
N LEU A 80 3.15 2.27 0.37
CA LEU A 80 2.04 3.10 -0.09
C LEU A 80 2.44 4.58 -0.14
N ALA A 81 3.01 5.06 0.95
CA ALA A 81 3.52 6.42 1.06
C ALA A 81 4.72 6.50 1.99
N TYR A 82 5.61 7.44 1.72
CA TYR A 82 6.75 7.74 2.60
C TYR A 82 7.02 9.24 2.69
N LYS A 83 7.65 9.64 3.80
CA LYS A 83 8.23 10.97 3.97
C LYS A 83 9.50 10.90 4.80
N ILE A 84 10.46 11.75 4.48
CA ILE A 84 11.70 11.91 5.22
C ILE A 84 11.73 13.33 5.81
N ARG A 85 12.20 13.46 7.03
CA ARG A 85 12.39 14.74 7.71
C ARG A 85 13.79 14.78 8.31
N ASN A 86 14.43 15.92 8.23
CA ASN A 86 15.73 16.17 8.88
C ASN A 86 15.51 16.70 10.28
N ASP A 87 16.51 16.55 11.16
CA ASP A 87 16.50 17.03 12.54
C ASP A 87 16.50 18.57 12.65
N ASP A 88 16.96 19.28 11.60
CA ASP A 88 16.89 20.73 11.49
C ASP A 88 15.49 21.27 11.13
N GLY A 89 14.50 20.40 11.00
CA GLY A 89 13.14 20.73 10.56
C GLY A 89 13.00 20.86 9.05
N GLY A 90 14.06 20.64 8.28
CA GLY A 90 14.03 20.59 6.82
C GLY A 90 13.24 19.39 6.33
N GLY A 91 12.51 19.58 5.19
CA GLY A 91 11.84 18.51 4.49
C GLY A 91 12.84 17.70 3.67
N GLY A 92 12.79 16.38 3.80
CA GLY A 92 13.43 15.44 2.88
C GLY A 92 12.48 14.97 1.77
N PRO A 93 12.92 14.00 0.96
CA PRO A 93 12.08 13.42 -0.07
C PRO A 93 10.84 12.75 0.51
N SER A 94 9.76 12.83 -0.24
CA SER A 94 8.49 12.18 0.05
C SER A 94 7.91 11.61 -1.24
N GLY A 95 7.11 10.58 -1.16
CA GLY A 95 6.54 9.96 -2.35
C GLY A 95 5.72 8.72 -2.06
N GLY A 96 5.47 7.97 -3.12
CA GLY A 96 4.49 6.89 -3.19
C GLY A 96 3.18 7.41 -3.76
N GLU A 97 2.45 6.55 -4.45
CA GLU A 97 1.18 6.92 -5.10
C GLU A 97 0.17 7.50 -4.10
N TRP A 98 0.17 6.97 -2.89
CA TRP A 98 -0.74 7.36 -1.82
C TRP A 98 -0.33 8.63 -1.07
N PHE A 99 0.90 9.13 -1.29
CA PHE A 99 1.37 10.36 -0.66
C PHE A 99 0.69 11.60 -1.24
N TYR A 100 0.49 11.60 -2.55
CA TYR A 100 -0.06 12.75 -3.30
C TYR A 100 -1.57 12.66 -3.48
N ASN A 101 -2.14 11.47 -3.30
CA ASN A 101 -3.56 11.22 -3.45
C ASN A 101 -4.24 11.27 -2.07
N SER A 102 -4.94 12.36 -1.78
CA SER A 102 -5.71 12.53 -0.56
C SER A 102 -7.12 11.94 -0.73
N GLY A 103 -7.67 11.41 0.37
CA GLY A 103 -9.00 10.82 0.38
C GLY A 103 -8.96 9.31 0.13
N ASP A 104 -10.13 8.76 -0.17
CA ASP A 104 -10.32 7.33 -0.37
C ASP A 104 -9.81 6.86 -1.72
N HIS A 105 -8.91 5.90 -1.69
CA HIS A 105 -8.46 5.17 -2.87
C HIS A 105 -8.51 3.66 -2.61
N PHE A 106 -8.37 2.90 -3.69
CA PHE A 106 -8.46 1.46 -3.66
C PHE A 106 -7.11 0.82 -3.98
N LEU A 107 -6.69 -0.07 -3.11
CA LEU A 107 -5.55 -0.93 -3.33
C LEU A 107 -6.03 -2.19 -4.04
N GLY A 108 -5.58 -2.42 -5.26
CA GLY A 108 -5.85 -3.67 -5.98
C GLY A 108 -5.02 -4.81 -5.41
N VAL A 109 -5.68 -5.94 -5.12
CA VAL A 109 -5.04 -7.13 -4.55
C VAL A 109 -5.42 -8.39 -5.32
N VAL A 110 -4.52 -9.37 -5.27
CA VAL A 110 -4.77 -10.76 -5.70
C VAL A 110 -4.41 -11.68 -4.55
N PHE A 111 -5.27 -12.60 -4.25
CA PHE A 111 -4.94 -13.73 -3.39
C PHE A 111 -5.19 -15.05 -4.13
N VAL A 112 -4.45 -16.07 -3.73
CA VAL A 112 -4.47 -17.39 -4.35
C VAL A 112 -5.07 -18.37 -3.37
N ASP A 113 -6.11 -19.08 -3.80
CA ASP A 113 -6.74 -20.11 -2.98
C ASP A 113 -5.97 -21.44 -2.98
N SER A 114 -6.47 -22.42 -2.24
CA SER A 114 -5.87 -23.76 -2.15
C SER A 114 -5.92 -24.56 -3.46
N LEU A 115 -6.69 -24.11 -4.45
CA LEU A 115 -6.78 -24.70 -5.78
C LEU A 115 -5.89 -23.97 -6.79
N ASN A 116 -5.03 -23.06 -6.31
CA ASN A 116 -4.15 -22.21 -7.12
C ASN A 116 -4.90 -21.28 -8.08
N CYS A 117 -6.06 -20.81 -7.64
CA CYS A 117 -6.88 -19.86 -8.39
C CYS A 117 -6.65 -18.43 -7.90
N ASN A 118 -6.50 -17.48 -8.83
CA ASN A 118 -6.41 -16.06 -8.52
C ASN A 118 -7.82 -15.48 -8.28
N HIS A 119 -7.97 -14.80 -7.16
CA HIS A 119 -9.13 -14.00 -6.82
C HIS A 119 -8.71 -12.53 -6.75
N TYR A 120 -9.35 -11.69 -7.54
CA TYR A 120 -9.09 -10.24 -7.54
C TYR A 120 -9.95 -9.55 -6.51
N GLY A 121 -9.39 -8.54 -5.86
CA GLY A 121 -10.08 -7.78 -4.84
C GLY A 121 -9.54 -6.37 -4.71
N TRP A 122 -10.18 -5.61 -3.85
CA TRP A 122 -9.74 -4.28 -3.47
C TRP A 122 -9.83 -4.07 -1.96
N ILE A 123 -8.97 -3.19 -1.46
CA ILE A 123 -8.99 -2.68 -0.08
C ILE A 123 -9.11 -1.16 -0.19
N ARG A 124 -10.19 -0.57 0.32
CA ARG A 124 -10.35 0.88 0.38
C ARG A 124 -9.67 1.43 1.61
N CYS A 125 -8.77 2.37 1.41
CA CYS A 125 -8.04 3.01 2.48
C CYS A 125 -7.69 4.46 2.15
N GLU A 126 -7.21 5.18 3.15
CA GLU A 126 -6.79 6.57 3.06
C GLU A 126 -5.47 6.76 3.79
N ALA A 127 -4.46 7.33 3.10
CA ALA A 127 -3.22 7.74 3.72
C ALA A 127 -3.34 9.17 4.25
N ILE A 128 -3.20 9.36 5.54
CA ILE A 128 -3.33 10.66 6.21
C ILE A 128 -1.96 11.27 6.43
N GLY A 129 -1.85 12.58 6.17
CA GLY A 129 -0.61 13.34 6.38
C GLY A 129 0.55 12.81 5.54
N GLY A 130 0.25 12.23 4.38
CA GLY A 130 1.18 11.51 3.53
C GLY A 130 1.53 10.13 4.10
N ALA A 131 2.36 10.05 5.12
CA ALA A 131 2.80 8.79 5.73
C ALA A 131 2.61 8.78 7.26
N ASP A 132 1.70 9.57 7.80
CA ASP A 132 1.47 9.63 9.25
C ASP A 132 0.60 8.48 9.75
N SER A 133 -0.43 8.14 8.98
CA SER A 133 -1.33 7.02 9.31
C SER A 133 -2.01 6.48 8.04
N LEU A 134 -2.57 5.31 8.16
CA LEU A 134 -3.39 4.67 7.14
C LEU A 134 -4.70 4.23 7.79
N ILE A 135 -5.82 4.67 7.23
CA ILE A 135 -7.15 4.24 7.64
C ILE A 135 -7.64 3.19 6.65
N LEU A 136 -7.97 2.02 7.16
CA LEU A 136 -8.70 0.99 6.43
C LEU A 136 -10.19 1.25 6.59
N LYS A 137 -10.94 1.19 5.50
CA LYS A 137 -12.39 1.42 5.51
C LYS A 137 -13.17 0.14 5.27
N ASP A 138 -12.95 -0.49 4.14
CA ASP A 138 -13.60 -1.74 3.77
C ASP A 138 -12.80 -2.46 2.68
N TYR A 139 -13.25 -3.61 2.29
CA TYR A 139 -12.67 -4.39 1.19
C TYR A 139 -13.72 -5.29 0.56
N ALA A 140 -13.50 -5.70 -0.68
CA ALA A 140 -14.25 -6.76 -1.33
C ALA A 140 -13.34 -7.56 -2.25
N PHE A 141 -13.78 -8.75 -2.61
CA PHE A 141 -13.11 -9.61 -3.58
C PHE A 141 -14.12 -10.42 -4.37
N GLU A 142 -13.74 -10.78 -5.59
CA GLU A 142 -14.51 -11.65 -6.46
C GLU A 142 -14.28 -13.12 -6.07
N THR A 143 -15.34 -13.85 -5.80
CA THR A 143 -15.28 -15.26 -5.40
C THR A 143 -15.07 -16.20 -6.58
N LYS A 144 -15.38 -15.72 -7.79
CA LYS A 144 -15.19 -16.49 -9.02
C LYS A 144 -13.76 -16.37 -9.52
N CYS A 145 -13.16 -17.53 -9.78
CA CYS A 145 -11.80 -17.68 -10.25
C CYS A 145 -11.51 -16.83 -11.49
N GLU A 146 -10.33 -16.14 -11.50
CA GLU A 146 -9.81 -15.36 -12.64
C GLU A 146 -10.79 -14.30 -13.16
N THR A 147 -11.76 -13.90 -12.36
CA THR A 147 -12.73 -12.88 -12.71
C THR A 147 -12.36 -11.55 -12.08
N GLY A 148 -12.30 -10.49 -12.91
CA GLY A 148 -11.98 -9.14 -12.41
C GLY A 148 -13.12 -8.53 -11.60
N ILE A 149 -12.77 -7.56 -10.76
CA ILE A 149 -13.68 -6.76 -9.95
C ILE A 149 -13.41 -5.27 -10.19
N TYR A 150 -14.44 -4.44 -10.18
CA TYR A 150 -14.26 -3.00 -10.19
C TYR A 150 -13.99 -2.47 -8.78
N ALA A 151 -13.06 -1.54 -8.66
CA ALA A 151 -12.76 -0.87 -7.40
C ALA A 151 -14.00 -0.17 -6.84
N GLY A 152 -14.39 -0.52 -5.62
CA GLY A 152 -15.62 -0.04 -4.97
C GLY A 152 -16.88 -0.84 -5.31
N ASP A 153 -16.81 -1.84 -6.19
CA ASP A 153 -17.94 -2.72 -6.48
C ASP A 153 -18.15 -3.72 -5.32
N THR A 154 -19.38 -3.79 -4.87
CA THR A 154 -19.83 -4.69 -3.80
C THR A 154 -21.02 -5.55 -4.26
N ILE A 155 -21.36 -5.51 -5.55
CA ILE A 155 -22.51 -6.19 -6.14
C ILE A 155 -21.99 -7.41 -6.92
N GLY A 156 -22.67 -8.53 -6.79
CA GLY A 156 -22.34 -9.78 -7.46
C GLY A 156 -21.90 -10.88 -6.49
N ASP A 157 -20.98 -11.74 -6.93
CA ASP A 157 -20.44 -12.83 -6.10
C ASP A 157 -19.32 -12.37 -5.14
N THR A 158 -19.36 -11.09 -4.73
CA THR A 158 -18.36 -10.48 -3.84
C THR A 158 -18.69 -10.72 -2.37
N SER A 159 -17.65 -10.93 -1.56
CA SER A 159 -17.76 -10.92 -0.10
C SER A 159 -17.25 -9.59 0.44
N THR A 160 -18.12 -8.82 1.09
CA THR A 160 -17.73 -7.58 1.78
C THR A 160 -17.69 -7.80 3.28
N VAL A 161 -16.69 -7.24 3.93
CA VAL A 161 -16.61 -7.21 5.40
C VAL A 161 -16.21 -5.79 5.83
N GLU A 162 -17.03 -5.18 6.66
CA GLU A 162 -16.65 -3.93 7.32
C GLU A 162 -15.47 -4.18 8.26
N VAL A 163 -14.42 -3.39 8.10
CA VAL A 163 -13.25 -3.43 8.99
C VAL A 163 -13.44 -2.36 10.06
N ALA A 164 -13.45 -2.77 11.32
CA ALA A 164 -13.42 -1.83 12.45
C ALA A 164 -12.12 -1.00 12.39
N GLU A 165 -12.23 0.31 12.66
CA GLU A 165 -11.08 1.21 12.75
C GLU A 165 -9.98 0.62 13.63
N LEU A 166 -8.79 0.46 13.07
CA LEU A 166 -7.58 0.28 13.86
C LEU A 166 -7.19 1.64 14.43
N SER A 167 -7.74 1.95 15.60
CA SER A 167 -7.38 3.13 16.37
C SER A 167 -5.87 3.16 16.60
N SER A 168 -5.29 4.33 16.36
CA SER A 168 -3.90 4.70 16.51
C SER A 168 -3.21 4.01 17.70
N PHE A 169 -2.24 3.16 17.43
CA PHE A 169 -1.26 2.74 18.42
C PHE A 169 -0.33 3.93 18.67
N VAL A 170 -0.48 4.61 19.79
CA VAL A 170 0.49 5.60 20.29
C VAL A 170 1.55 4.80 21.04
N PRO A 171 2.82 4.76 20.59
CA PRO A 171 3.88 4.20 21.42
C PRO A 171 4.17 5.16 22.56
N THR A 172 4.08 4.67 23.77
CA THR A 172 4.59 5.30 24.99
C THR A 172 6.10 5.22 25.01
#